data_eff04a0e7b3d7cb194b8578b0b1c9b25
#
_entry.id   eff04a0e7b3d7cb194b8578b0b1c9b25
#
_cell.length_a   1.000
_cell.length_b   1.000
_cell.length_c   1.000
_cell.angle_alpha   90.00
_cell.angle_beta   90.00
_cell.angle_gamma   90.00
#
_symmetry.space_group_name_H-M   'P 1'
#
loop_
_entity.id
_entity.type
_entity.pdbx_description
1 polymer ?
#
loop_
_entity_poly.entity_id
_entity_poly.type
_entity_poly.pdbx_seq_one_letter_code
_entity_poly.pdbx_strand_id
1 'polypeptide(L)'
;MSTTNTMADSNNATVLSISGLRYERNDRKILKGVDWRVGAGEHWVILGPNGCGKTSLINCLTGYEMSTAGDIMVDGAEFGRTDWREVRKRVGLVTSTLTFYLEPGEPVLDAVASGREAMLNLVGEVSAEVRAEARALLERIGCGYLADSFWGVLSQGERQKILICRALMSKYHVLILDEPCAGLDPVAREHFLGWLQQLATAPGAPSMVLVTHHVEEILPCFTHVLVLKQGAVLAAGTKQDVLTSERLSEAYGAPLSLEASGDRYRLTLLSSSSR
;
A
#
# COMPACT_ATOMS: atom_id res chain seq x y z
N MET A 1 32.35 -36.83 -7.18
CA MET A 1 31.66 -36.47 -5.92
C MET A 1 31.29 -35.00 -6.03
N SER A 2 30.06 -34.74 -6.53
CA SER A 2 29.56 -33.40 -6.72
C SER A 2 28.70 -33.05 -5.52
N THR A 3 29.14 -32.14 -4.72
CA THR A 3 28.39 -31.58 -3.61
C THR A 3 27.45 -30.50 -4.15
N THR A 4 26.18 -30.85 -4.34
CA THR A 4 25.11 -29.95 -4.62
C THR A 4 24.81 -29.13 -3.36
N ASN A 5 25.17 -27.87 -3.36
CA ASN A 5 24.83 -26.92 -2.30
C ASN A 5 23.40 -26.49 -2.50
N THR A 6 22.47 -27.16 -1.81
CA THR A 6 21.06 -26.79 -1.76
C THR A 6 20.92 -25.66 -0.74
N MET A 7 20.92 -24.42 -1.21
CA MET A 7 20.49 -23.29 -0.38
C MET A 7 19.04 -23.53 0.02
N ALA A 8 18.81 -23.61 1.31
CA ALA A 8 17.50 -23.69 1.92
C ALA A 8 16.75 -22.38 1.66
N ASP A 9 15.87 -22.38 0.64
CA ASP A 9 14.82 -21.38 0.50
C ASP A 9 13.93 -21.48 1.74
N SER A 10 14.03 -20.51 2.63
CA SER A 10 13.07 -20.30 3.70
C SER A 10 11.70 -20.06 3.04
N ASN A 11 10.81 -21.01 3.25
CA ASN A 11 9.49 -21.12 2.65
C ASN A 11 8.55 -20.03 3.22
N ASN A 12 8.80 -18.76 2.90
CA ASN A 12 7.88 -17.67 3.21
C ASN A 12 6.78 -17.70 2.14
N ALA A 13 5.56 -18.08 2.52
CA ALA A 13 4.43 -18.19 1.60
C ALA A 13 4.27 -16.88 0.82
N THR A 14 4.26 -16.94 -0.50
CA THR A 14 4.08 -15.75 -1.35
C THR A 14 2.63 -15.31 -1.29
N VAL A 15 2.37 -14.08 -0.85
CA VAL A 15 1.03 -13.50 -0.78
C VAL A 15 0.67 -12.70 -2.02
N LEU A 16 1.69 -12.21 -2.75
CA LEU A 16 1.52 -11.48 -4.00
C LEU A 16 2.69 -11.80 -4.93
N SER A 17 2.40 -12.09 -6.20
CA SER A 17 3.42 -12.13 -7.25
C SER A 17 2.93 -11.52 -8.54
N ILE A 18 3.82 -10.81 -9.21
CA ILE A 18 3.65 -10.20 -10.51
C ILE A 18 4.79 -10.67 -11.39
N SER A 19 4.51 -11.13 -12.60
CA SER A 19 5.51 -11.60 -13.55
C SER A 19 5.30 -10.96 -14.92
N GLY A 20 6.29 -10.24 -15.40
CA GLY A 20 6.32 -9.63 -16.72
C GLY A 20 5.18 -8.65 -16.99
N LEU A 21 4.63 -7.99 -15.98
CA LEU A 21 3.43 -7.14 -16.09
C LEU A 21 3.66 -5.97 -17.04
N ARG A 22 2.82 -5.86 -18.05
CA ARG A 22 2.78 -4.76 -19.00
C ARG A 22 1.42 -4.09 -18.99
N TYR A 23 1.43 -2.78 -19.11
CA TYR A 23 0.21 -2.00 -19.23
C TYR A 23 0.41 -0.86 -20.24
N GLU A 24 -0.47 -0.81 -21.24
CA GLU A 24 -0.48 0.20 -22.26
C GLU A 24 -1.83 0.93 -22.24
N ARG A 25 -1.81 2.24 -22.40
CA ARG A 25 -3.01 3.08 -22.50
C ARG A 25 -2.78 4.18 -23.53
N ASN A 26 -3.69 4.30 -24.51
CA ASN A 26 -3.59 5.27 -25.60
C ASN A 26 -2.20 5.24 -26.26
N ASP A 27 -1.76 4.07 -26.71
CA ASP A 27 -0.47 3.79 -27.37
C ASP A 27 0.79 4.15 -26.54
N ARG A 28 0.61 4.42 -25.25
CA ARG A 28 1.72 4.67 -24.32
C ARG A 28 1.95 3.46 -23.43
N LYS A 29 3.20 2.98 -23.41
CA LYS A 29 3.66 1.94 -22.50
C LYS A 29 3.87 2.53 -21.12
N ILE A 30 2.95 2.25 -20.20
CA ILE A 30 2.98 2.74 -18.81
C ILE A 30 3.77 1.80 -17.94
N LEU A 31 3.52 0.46 -18.04
CA LEU A 31 4.32 -0.57 -17.38
C LEU A 31 5.02 -1.43 -18.45
N LYS A 32 6.29 -1.76 -18.20
CA LYS A 32 7.20 -2.31 -19.22
C LYS A 32 7.82 -3.66 -18.83
N GLY A 33 7.03 -4.54 -18.22
CA GLY A 33 7.49 -5.83 -17.74
C GLY A 33 7.96 -5.73 -16.29
N VAL A 34 7.00 -5.50 -15.37
CA VAL A 34 7.26 -5.44 -13.93
C VAL A 34 7.23 -6.85 -13.38
N ASP A 35 8.30 -7.23 -12.68
CA ASP A 35 8.40 -8.44 -11.86
C ASP A 35 8.48 -8.01 -10.39
N TRP A 36 7.61 -8.57 -9.55
CA TRP A 36 7.58 -8.25 -8.14
C TRP A 36 6.95 -9.38 -7.33
N ARG A 37 7.50 -9.66 -6.14
CA ARG A 37 7.00 -10.68 -5.22
C ARG A 37 6.98 -10.13 -3.80
N VAL A 38 5.91 -10.45 -3.05
CA VAL A 38 5.74 -10.13 -1.64
C VAL A 38 5.54 -11.43 -0.87
N GLY A 39 6.39 -11.68 0.11
CA GLY A 39 6.26 -12.77 1.06
C GLY A 39 5.31 -12.43 2.22
N ALA A 40 4.76 -13.45 2.87
CA ALA A 40 3.94 -13.25 4.06
C ALA A 40 4.74 -12.56 5.17
N GLY A 41 4.16 -11.51 5.77
CA GLY A 41 4.81 -10.72 6.82
C GLY A 41 5.85 -9.72 6.32
N GLU A 42 6.13 -9.65 5.01
CA GLU A 42 6.93 -8.58 4.45
C GLU A 42 6.10 -7.30 4.32
N HIS A 43 6.70 -6.18 4.71
CA HIS A 43 6.12 -4.85 4.48
C HIS A 43 6.97 -4.12 3.44
N TRP A 44 6.33 -3.64 2.38
CA TRP A 44 6.98 -3.06 1.22
C TRP A 44 6.66 -1.58 1.04
N VAL A 45 7.62 -0.86 0.48
CA VAL A 45 7.39 0.49 -0.04
C VAL A 45 7.57 0.48 -1.55
N ILE A 46 6.61 1.01 -2.30
CA ILE A 46 6.75 1.32 -3.72
C ILE A 46 7.13 2.79 -3.83
N LEU A 47 8.35 3.05 -4.25
CA LEU A 47 8.94 4.38 -4.35
C LEU A 47 9.22 4.75 -5.81
N GLY A 48 9.16 6.02 -6.14
CA GLY A 48 9.53 6.53 -7.45
C GLY A 48 8.87 7.88 -7.76
N PRO A 49 9.38 8.61 -8.76
CA PRO A 49 8.86 9.92 -9.13
C PRO A 49 7.40 9.87 -9.61
N ASN A 50 6.74 11.02 -9.61
CA ASN A 50 5.39 11.12 -10.16
C ASN A 50 5.38 10.72 -11.63
N GLY A 51 4.33 9.98 -12.05
CA GLY A 51 4.18 9.48 -13.41
C GLY A 51 5.06 8.26 -13.77
N CYS A 52 5.81 7.67 -12.82
CA CYS A 52 6.63 6.49 -13.11
C CYS A 52 5.83 5.17 -13.22
N GLY A 53 4.50 5.17 -12.90
CA GLY A 53 3.63 4.01 -13.05
C GLY A 53 3.13 3.39 -11.75
N LYS A 54 3.40 3.97 -10.56
CA LYS A 54 2.98 3.41 -9.25
C LYS A 54 1.48 3.13 -9.17
N THR A 55 0.65 4.15 -9.41
CA THR A 55 -0.81 4.02 -9.38
C THR A 55 -1.32 3.04 -10.45
N SER A 56 -0.74 3.03 -11.65
CA SER A 56 -1.10 2.06 -12.68
C SER A 56 -0.74 0.62 -12.28
N LEU A 57 0.39 0.41 -11.61
CA LEU A 57 0.75 -0.89 -11.05
C LEU A 57 -0.31 -1.37 -10.03
N ILE A 58 -0.72 -0.49 -9.12
CA ILE A 58 -1.75 -0.80 -8.13
C ILE A 58 -3.11 -1.05 -8.78
N ASN A 59 -3.49 -0.24 -9.78
CA ASN A 59 -4.75 -0.41 -10.49
C ASN A 59 -4.82 -1.74 -11.26
N CYS A 60 -3.72 -2.16 -11.91
CA CYS A 60 -3.64 -3.48 -12.52
C CYS A 60 -3.72 -4.60 -11.47
N LEU A 61 -2.99 -4.45 -10.37
CA LEU A 61 -2.97 -5.42 -9.28
C LEU A 61 -4.34 -5.61 -8.63
N THR A 62 -5.11 -4.54 -8.49
CA THR A 62 -6.46 -4.55 -7.89
C THR A 62 -7.57 -4.72 -8.91
N GLY A 63 -7.23 -4.85 -10.20
CA GLY A 63 -8.18 -5.09 -11.29
C GLY A 63 -9.09 -3.89 -11.62
N TYR A 64 -8.67 -2.67 -11.29
CA TYR A 64 -9.31 -1.45 -11.78
C TYR A 64 -8.87 -1.11 -13.21
N GLU A 65 -7.69 -1.57 -13.61
CA GLU A 65 -7.18 -1.50 -14.97
C GLU A 65 -6.74 -2.90 -15.43
N MET A 66 -7.04 -3.25 -16.68
CA MET A 66 -6.62 -4.55 -17.22
C MET A 66 -5.20 -4.44 -17.76
N SER A 67 -4.32 -5.33 -17.32
CA SER A 67 -2.97 -5.45 -17.87
C SER A 67 -3.01 -5.87 -19.34
N THR A 68 -2.06 -5.37 -20.13
CA THR A 68 -1.91 -5.75 -21.54
C THR A 68 -1.24 -7.13 -21.66
N ALA A 69 -0.36 -7.48 -20.71
CA ALA A 69 0.33 -8.76 -20.63
C ALA A 69 0.93 -8.97 -19.24
N GLY A 70 1.34 -10.21 -18.96
CA GLY A 70 1.94 -10.63 -17.69
C GLY A 70 0.92 -11.21 -16.74
N ASP A 71 1.44 -11.89 -15.71
CA ASP A 71 0.63 -12.63 -14.76
C ASP A 71 0.62 -11.93 -13.40
N ILE A 72 -0.55 -11.92 -12.76
CA ILE A 72 -0.75 -11.42 -11.41
C ILE A 72 -1.37 -12.55 -10.58
N MET A 73 -0.76 -12.84 -9.44
CA MET A 73 -1.24 -13.83 -8.50
C MET A 73 -1.33 -13.21 -7.11
N VAL A 74 -2.47 -13.36 -6.46
CA VAL A 74 -2.71 -12.90 -5.09
C VAL A 74 -3.25 -14.06 -4.28
N ASP A 75 -2.53 -14.43 -3.23
CA ASP A 75 -2.93 -15.50 -2.31
C ASP A 75 -3.35 -16.78 -3.05
N GLY A 76 -2.55 -17.18 -4.05
CA GLY A 76 -2.79 -18.34 -4.89
C GLY A 76 -3.88 -18.18 -5.96
N ALA A 77 -4.58 -17.04 -6.02
CA ALA A 77 -5.57 -16.74 -7.05
C ALA A 77 -4.92 -15.99 -8.22
N GLU A 78 -5.12 -16.53 -9.44
CA GLU A 78 -4.53 -15.96 -10.67
C GLU A 78 -5.51 -15.03 -11.37
N PHE A 79 -5.03 -13.88 -11.81
CA PHE A 79 -5.78 -12.92 -12.62
C PHE A 79 -6.23 -13.55 -13.94
N GLY A 80 -7.51 -13.36 -14.29
CA GLY A 80 -8.09 -13.93 -15.51
C GLY A 80 -8.59 -15.37 -15.39
N ARG A 81 -8.20 -16.09 -14.32
CA ARG A 81 -8.72 -17.47 -14.04
C ARG A 81 -9.63 -17.52 -12.82
N THR A 82 -9.62 -16.50 -11.99
CA THR A 82 -10.43 -16.36 -10.78
C THR A 82 -11.35 -15.15 -10.92
N ASP A 83 -12.56 -15.21 -10.34
CA ASP A 83 -13.41 -14.01 -10.23
C ASP A 83 -12.67 -12.93 -9.45
N TRP A 84 -12.41 -11.82 -10.11
CA TRP A 84 -11.61 -10.74 -9.56
C TRP A 84 -12.27 -10.05 -8.36
N ARG A 85 -13.58 -10.14 -8.22
CA ARG A 85 -14.29 -9.70 -7.01
C ARG A 85 -13.84 -10.49 -5.78
N GLU A 86 -13.59 -11.78 -5.94
CA GLU A 86 -13.06 -12.62 -4.85
C GLU A 86 -11.60 -12.29 -4.53
N VAL A 87 -10.79 -11.94 -5.54
CA VAL A 87 -9.41 -11.51 -5.32
C VAL A 87 -9.37 -10.14 -4.62
N ARG A 88 -10.25 -9.20 -4.98
CA ARG A 88 -10.38 -7.91 -4.28
C ARG A 88 -10.71 -8.04 -2.80
N LYS A 89 -11.39 -9.12 -2.40
CA LYS A 89 -11.64 -9.41 -0.98
C LYS A 89 -10.38 -9.85 -0.23
N ARG A 90 -9.28 -10.16 -0.94
CA ARG A 90 -8.00 -10.58 -0.36
C ARG A 90 -6.95 -9.47 -0.33
N VAL A 91 -7.21 -8.37 -1.05
CA VAL A 91 -6.33 -7.19 -1.12
C VAL A 91 -7.09 -5.97 -0.64
N GLY A 92 -6.68 -5.41 0.49
CA GLY A 92 -7.16 -4.12 0.96
C GLY A 92 -6.50 -3.00 0.15
N LEU A 93 -7.30 -2.12 -0.44
CA LEU A 93 -6.81 -0.92 -1.09
C LEU A 93 -7.37 0.32 -0.39
N VAL A 94 -6.48 1.18 0.05
CA VAL A 94 -6.79 2.50 0.60
C VAL A 94 -6.13 3.55 -0.28
N THR A 95 -6.96 4.34 -0.95
CA THR A 95 -6.52 5.47 -1.77
C THR A 95 -7.26 6.73 -1.33
N SER A 96 -6.66 7.88 -1.54
CA SER A 96 -7.31 9.17 -1.27
C SER A 96 -8.60 9.37 -2.09
N THR A 97 -8.72 8.73 -3.25
CA THR A 97 -9.92 8.74 -4.10
C THR A 97 -11.15 8.14 -3.40
N LEU A 98 -10.98 7.17 -2.50
CA LEU A 98 -12.09 6.56 -1.77
C LEU A 98 -12.82 7.55 -0.86
N THR A 99 -12.15 8.63 -0.45
CA THR A 99 -12.76 9.67 0.40
C THR A 99 -13.93 10.39 -0.28
N PHE A 100 -13.96 10.44 -1.62
CA PHE A 100 -15.01 11.11 -2.39
C PHE A 100 -16.29 10.28 -2.57
N TYR A 101 -16.25 8.99 -2.24
CA TYR A 101 -17.37 8.09 -2.41
C TYR A 101 -18.21 7.89 -1.16
N LEU A 102 -17.74 8.36 0.00
CA LEU A 102 -18.47 8.27 1.26
C LEU A 102 -19.27 9.57 1.50
N GLU A 103 -20.55 9.42 1.80
CA GLU A 103 -21.45 10.54 2.05
C GLU A 103 -21.10 11.24 3.39
N PRO A 104 -21.18 12.58 3.47
CA PRO A 104 -20.91 13.30 4.72
C PRO A 104 -21.74 12.83 5.92
N GLY A 105 -22.96 12.37 5.68
CA GLY A 105 -23.88 11.86 6.70
C GLY A 105 -23.68 10.38 7.03
N GLU A 106 -22.72 9.69 6.42
CA GLU A 106 -22.45 8.27 6.68
C GLU A 106 -21.92 8.09 8.12
N PRO A 107 -22.55 7.24 8.96
CA PRO A 107 -22.01 6.89 10.26
C PRO A 107 -20.67 6.15 10.14
N VAL A 108 -19.69 6.50 10.96
CA VAL A 108 -18.35 5.88 10.92
C VAL A 108 -18.43 4.37 11.09
N LEU A 109 -19.27 3.87 11.99
CA LEU A 109 -19.47 2.42 12.16
C LEU A 109 -19.96 1.75 10.88
N ASP A 110 -20.87 2.38 10.15
CA ASP A 110 -21.40 1.81 8.91
C ASP A 110 -20.37 1.90 7.78
N ALA A 111 -19.61 3.01 7.70
CA ALA A 111 -18.49 3.14 6.79
C ALA A 111 -17.43 2.04 7.02
N VAL A 112 -17.07 1.72 8.29
CA VAL A 112 -16.15 0.64 8.62
C VAL A 112 -16.77 -0.72 8.30
N ALA A 113 -18.01 -0.97 8.72
CA ALA A 113 -18.73 -2.23 8.52
C ALA A 113 -18.88 -2.59 7.03
N SER A 114 -19.03 -1.58 6.16
CA SER A 114 -19.11 -1.76 4.69
C SER A 114 -17.90 -2.48 4.10
N GLY A 115 -16.76 -2.44 4.80
CA GLY A 115 -15.56 -3.16 4.42
C GLY A 115 -15.71 -4.67 4.41
N ARG A 116 -16.65 -5.25 5.18
CA ARG A 116 -16.90 -6.71 5.22
C ARG A 116 -17.18 -7.28 3.83
N GLU A 117 -17.97 -6.58 3.03
CA GLU A 117 -18.35 -6.98 1.68
C GLU A 117 -17.45 -6.37 0.59
N ALA A 118 -16.41 -5.64 0.97
CA ALA A 118 -15.55 -4.85 0.08
C ALA A 118 -16.36 -3.86 -0.81
N MET A 119 -17.55 -3.44 -0.38
CA MET A 119 -18.44 -2.52 -1.08
C MET A 119 -18.36 -1.12 -0.45
N LEU A 120 -18.41 -0.09 -1.27
CA LEU A 120 -18.66 1.28 -0.82
C LEU A 120 -20.17 1.50 -0.79
N ASN A 121 -20.66 2.22 0.22
CA ASN A 121 -22.09 2.50 0.40
C ASN A 121 -22.93 1.22 0.50
N LEU A 122 -23.06 0.70 1.69
CA LEU A 122 -23.91 -0.47 1.95
C LEU A 122 -25.36 -0.15 1.58
N VAL A 123 -25.91 -0.96 0.67
CA VAL A 123 -27.34 -0.95 0.40
C VAL A 123 -28.02 -1.93 1.38
N GLY A 124 -28.65 -1.40 2.41
CA GLY A 124 -29.35 -2.18 3.43
C GLY A 124 -28.85 -1.93 4.86
N GLU A 125 -29.51 -2.54 5.83
CA GLU A 125 -29.12 -2.43 7.24
C GLU A 125 -27.91 -3.34 7.55
N VAL A 126 -26.87 -2.75 8.18
CA VAL A 126 -25.74 -3.51 8.74
C VAL A 126 -26.24 -4.30 9.94
N SER A 127 -25.96 -5.59 10.01
CA SER A 127 -26.36 -6.39 11.17
C SER A 127 -25.67 -5.92 12.46
N ALA A 128 -26.32 -6.15 13.58
CA ALA A 128 -25.78 -5.75 14.88
C ALA A 128 -24.42 -6.42 15.17
N GLU A 129 -24.22 -7.65 14.71
CA GLU A 129 -22.97 -8.40 14.87
C GLU A 129 -21.83 -7.73 14.09
N VAL A 130 -22.07 -7.31 12.83
CA VAL A 130 -21.05 -6.63 12.01
C VAL A 130 -20.72 -5.25 12.57
N ARG A 131 -21.70 -4.52 13.08
CA ARG A 131 -21.46 -3.24 13.80
C ARG A 131 -20.65 -3.43 15.06
N ALA A 132 -20.94 -4.48 15.85
CA ALA A 132 -20.16 -4.80 17.04
C ALA A 132 -18.71 -5.15 16.70
N GLU A 133 -18.47 -5.90 15.61
CA GLU A 133 -17.12 -6.21 15.12
C GLU A 133 -16.40 -4.94 14.65
N ALA A 134 -17.07 -4.05 13.92
CA ALA A 134 -16.51 -2.77 13.49
C ALA A 134 -16.12 -1.90 14.70
N ARG A 135 -16.97 -1.83 15.73
CA ARG A 135 -16.66 -1.11 16.98
C ARG A 135 -15.45 -1.71 17.70
N ALA A 136 -15.42 -3.04 17.85
CA ALA A 136 -14.28 -3.72 18.48
C ALA A 136 -12.98 -3.52 17.72
N LEU A 137 -13.04 -3.46 16.38
CA LEU A 137 -11.89 -3.14 15.55
C LEU A 137 -11.40 -1.70 15.78
N LEU A 138 -12.31 -0.71 15.77
CA LEU A 138 -11.98 0.68 16.05
C LEU A 138 -11.33 0.86 17.43
N GLU A 139 -11.86 0.20 18.48
CA GLU A 139 -11.26 0.21 19.81
C GLU A 139 -9.84 -0.38 19.80
N ARG A 140 -9.68 -1.55 19.19
CA ARG A 140 -8.39 -2.26 19.13
C ARG A 140 -7.27 -1.43 18.47
N ILE A 141 -7.63 -0.61 17.49
CA ILE A 141 -6.66 0.21 16.74
C ILE A 141 -6.61 1.67 17.19
N GLY A 142 -7.21 2.00 18.34
CA GLY A 142 -7.15 3.32 18.94
C GLY A 142 -7.99 4.39 18.23
N CYS A 143 -9.02 3.98 17.49
CA CYS A 143 -9.95 4.86 16.79
C CYS A 143 -11.38 4.82 17.40
N GLY A 144 -11.58 4.19 18.56
CA GLY A 144 -12.88 4.04 19.19
C GLY A 144 -13.61 5.35 19.44
N TYR A 145 -12.88 6.45 19.68
CA TYR A 145 -13.44 7.80 19.87
C TYR A 145 -14.21 8.32 18.65
N LEU A 146 -14.02 7.72 17.45
CA LEU A 146 -14.70 8.09 16.22
C LEU A 146 -15.97 7.26 15.96
N ALA A 147 -16.24 6.21 16.74
CA ALA A 147 -17.28 5.23 16.45
C ALA A 147 -18.66 5.84 16.27
N ASP A 148 -18.99 6.86 17.07
CA ASP A 148 -20.29 7.53 17.07
C ASP A 148 -20.31 8.84 16.27
N SER A 149 -19.25 9.06 15.46
CA SER A 149 -19.10 10.22 14.57
C SER A 149 -19.68 9.96 13.18
N PHE A 150 -19.74 11.01 12.38
CA PHE A 150 -20.13 10.95 10.98
C PHE A 150 -18.94 11.29 10.08
N TRP A 151 -18.89 10.70 8.88
CA TRP A 151 -17.80 10.88 7.93
C TRP A 151 -17.48 12.36 7.65
N GLY A 152 -18.50 13.20 7.50
CA GLY A 152 -18.34 14.60 7.12
C GLY A 152 -17.57 15.47 8.11
N VAL A 153 -17.59 15.10 9.42
CA VAL A 153 -16.91 15.89 10.47
C VAL A 153 -15.48 15.45 10.74
N LEU A 154 -15.03 14.34 10.11
CA LEU A 154 -13.68 13.81 10.31
C LEU A 154 -12.63 14.69 9.64
N SER A 155 -11.52 14.90 10.33
CA SER A 155 -10.28 15.42 9.73
C SER A 155 -9.75 14.45 8.66
N GLN A 156 -8.89 14.94 7.77
CA GLN A 156 -8.32 14.10 6.72
C GLN A 156 -7.53 12.91 7.28
N GLY A 157 -6.74 13.10 8.35
CA GLY A 157 -6.03 12.01 9.00
C GLY A 157 -6.96 10.97 9.63
N GLU A 158 -8.09 11.39 10.21
CA GLU A 158 -9.11 10.49 10.73
C GLU A 158 -9.79 9.71 9.61
N ARG A 159 -10.11 10.37 8.49
CA ARG A 159 -10.65 9.70 7.30
C ARG A 159 -9.73 8.61 6.80
N GLN A 160 -8.41 8.85 6.73
CA GLN A 160 -7.43 7.82 6.35
C GLN A 160 -7.44 6.64 7.31
N LYS A 161 -7.47 6.89 8.62
CA LYS A 161 -7.57 5.83 9.63
C LYS A 161 -8.85 5.00 9.45
N ILE A 162 -10.00 5.66 9.25
CA ILE A 162 -11.28 4.96 9.05
C ILE A 162 -11.28 4.13 7.76
N LEU A 163 -10.69 4.60 6.67
CA LEU A 163 -10.54 3.81 5.43
C LEU A 163 -9.67 2.57 5.65
N ILE A 164 -8.62 2.66 6.47
CA ILE A 164 -7.81 1.49 6.84
C ILE A 164 -8.62 0.54 7.72
N CYS A 165 -9.37 1.06 8.71
CA CYS A 165 -10.27 0.23 9.53
C CYS A 165 -11.28 -0.51 8.66
N ARG A 166 -11.90 0.21 7.73
CA ARG A 166 -12.81 -0.38 6.74
C ARG A 166 -12.12 -1.50 5.96
N ALA A 167 -10.91 -1.27 5.47
CA ALA A 167 -10.14 -2.29 4.79
C ALA A 167 -9.92 -3.52 5.69
N LEU A 168 -9.53 -3.35 6.95
CA LEU A 168 -9.27 -4.43 7.89
C LEU A 168 -10.48 -5.30 8.25
N MET A 169 -11.72 -4.83 8.02
CA MET A 169 -12.94 -5.63 8.21
C MET A 169 -12.98 -6.87 7.30
N SER A 170 -12.35 -6.85 6.14
CA SER A 170 -12.34 -7.96 5.18
C SER A 170 -11.23 -8.99 5.39
N LYS A 171 -10.43 -8.86 6.44
CA LYS A 171 -9.33 -9.80 6.80
C LYS A 171 -8.36 -10.04 5.63
N TYR A 172 -7.88 -8.97 5.02
CA TYR A 172 -6.91 -9.03 3.93
C TYR A 172 -5.58 -9.63 4.35
N HIS A 173 -4.93 -10.32 3.43
CA HIS A 173 -3.54 -10.73 3.59
C HIS A 173 -2.55 -9.65 3.17
N VAL A 174 -2.98 -8.75 2.27
CA VAL A 174 -2.19 -7.60 1.81
C VAL A 174 -3.02 -6.33 1.91
N LEU A 175 -2.47 -5.29 2.52
CA LEU A 175 -3.05 -3.94 2.60
C LEU A 175 -2.18 -2.97 1.82
N ILE A 176 -2.75 -2.37 0.77
CA ILE A 176 -2.10 -1.37 -0.07
C ILE A 176 -2.58 0.02 0.33
N LEU A 177 -1.64 0.91 0.61
CA LEU A 177 -1.87 2.29 0.99
C LEU A 177 -1.28 3.19 -0.10
N ASP A 178 -2.12 3.75 -0.96
CA ASP A 178 -1.68 4.61 -2.08
C ASP A 178 -1.71 6.08 -1.67
N GLU A 179 -0.53 6.64 -1.44
CA GLU A 179 -0.28 8.01 -0.98
C GLU A 179 -1.15 8.41 0.25
N PRO A 180 -1.13 7.62 1.33
CA PRO A 180 -2.06 7.81 2.44
C PRO A 180 -1.83 9.11 3.23
N CYS A 181 -0.67 9.72 3.11
CA CYS A 181 -0.33 11.00 3.76
C CYS A 181 -0.63 12.23 2.90
N ALA A 182 -1.16 12.04 1.67
CA ALA A 182 -1.46 13.16 0.79
C ALA A 182 -2.45 14.14 1.44
N GLY A 183 -2.07 15.42 1.49
CA GLY A 183 -2.88 16.50 2.05
C GLY A 183 -2.93 16.56 3.58
N LEU A 184 -2.17 15.74 4.30
CA LEU A 184 -1.99 15.90 5.74
C LEU A 184 -0.97 17.01 6.04
N ASP A 185 -1.26 17.83 7.04
CA ASP A 185 -0.24 18.72 7.59
C ASP A 185 0.88 17.91 8.28
N PRO A 186 2.05 18.51 8.55
CA PRO A 186 3.20 17.78 9.12
C PRO A 186 2.89 17.06 10.44
N VAL A 187 2.06 17.64 11.31
CA VAL A 187 1.73 17.06 12.62
C VAL A 187 0.77 15.87 12.45
N ALA A 188 -0.27 16.06 11.65
CA ALA A 188 -1.22 14.98 11.33
C ALA A 188 -0.53 13.82 10.63
N ARG A 189 0.42 14.10 9.72
CA ARG A 189 1.24 13.07 9.05
C ARG A 189 2.03 12.25 10.06
N GLU A 190 2.75 12.88 10.99
CA GLU A 190 3.56 12.15 11.98
C GLU A 190 2.70 11.32 12.93
N HIS A 191 1.54 11.82 13.36
CA HIS A 191 0.60 11.07 14.17
C HIS A 191 0.05 9.85 13.40
N PHE A 192 -0.29 10.04 12.12
CA PHE A 192 -0.76 8.96 11.26
C PHE A 192 0.33 7.90 11.04
N LEU A 193 1.56 8.30 10.74
CA LEU A 193 2.68 7.39 10.53
C LEU A 193 3.03 6.62 11.82
N GLY A 194 3.02 7.28 12.98
CA GLY A 194 3.20 6.60 14.28
C GLY A 194 2.13 5.54 14.55
N TRP A 195 0.88 5.85 14.24
CA TRP A 195 -0.23 4.91 14.33
C TRP A 195 -0.07 3.75 13.31
N LEU A 196 0.35 4.02 12.08
CA LEU A 196 0.59 3.00 11.05
C LEU A 196 1.71 2.03 11.45
N GLN A 197 2.78 2.55 12.09
CA GLN A 197 3.86 1.72 12.66
C GLN A 197 3.31 0.73 13.71
N GLN A 198 2.45 1.20 14.62
CA GLN A 198 1.84 0.35 15.63
C GLN A 198 0.94 -0.72 14.99
N LEU A 199 0.13 -0.34 13.99
CA LEU A 199 -0.72 -1.26 13.26
C LEU A 199 0.10 -2.35 12.55
N ALA A 200 1.18 -1.98 11.87
CA ALA A 200 2.05 -2.90 11.15
C ALA A 200 2.71 -3.94 12.05
N THR A 201 3.00 -3.58 13.30
CA THR A 201 3.66 -4.46 14.27
C THR A 201 2.68 -5.23 15.17
N ALA A 202 1.38 -5.00 15.01
CA ALA A 202 0.36 -5.70 15.79
C ALA A 202 0.23 -7.18 15.39
N PRO A 203 -0.07 -8.09 16.33
CA PRO A 203 -0.31 -9.49 16.02
C PRO A 203 -1.42 -9.66 14.96
N GLY A 204 -1.14 -10.43 13.90
CA GLY A 204 -2.09 -10.68 12.82
C GLY A 204 -2.26 -9.50 11.84
N ALA A 205 -1.35 -8.53 11.85
CA ALA A 205 -1.32 -7.48 10.83
C ALA A 205 -1.13 -8.08 9.43
N PRO A 206 -1.82 -7.56 8.41
CA PRO A 206 -1.57 -7.96 7.02
C PRO A 206 -0.19 -7.49 6.56
N SER A 207 0.36 -8.10 5.51
CA SER A 207 1.48 -7.51 4.77
C SER A 207 1.07 -6.14 4.23
N MET A 208 1.88 -5.12 4.46
CA MET A 208 1.56 -3.75 4.03
C MET A 208 2.40 -3.32 2.83
N VAL A 209 1.78 -2.63 1.89
CA VAL A 209 2.44 -1.99 0.76
C VAL A 209 2.12 -0.50 0.81
N LEU A 210 3.12 0.31 1.14
CA LEU A 210 3.03 1.77 1.10
C LEU A 210 3.49 2.26 -0.27
N VAL A 211 2.64 2.99 -0.97
CA VAL A 211 2.99 3.67 -2.21
C VAL A 211 3.19 5.13 -1.90
N THR A 212 4.39 5.63 -2.15
CA THR A 212 4.71 7.04 -1.89
C THR A 212 5.82 7.55 -2.80
N HIS A 213 6.02 8.85 -2.85
CA HIS A 213 7.18 9.50 -3.44
C HIS A 213 8.03 10.23 -2.39
N HIS A 214 7.67 10.09 -1.10
CA HIS A 214 8.33 10.71 0.06
C HIS A 214 9.10 9.66 0.87
N VAL A 215 10.44 9.78 0.90
CA VAL A 215 11.27 8.85 1.70
C VAL A 215 11.07 9.01 3.20
N GLU A 216 10.61 10.19 3.62
CA GLU A 216 10.31 10.53 5.01
C GLU A 216 9.14 9.71 5.58
N GLU A 217 8.31 9.11 4.72
CA GLU A 217 7.18 8.27 5.11
C GLU A 217 7.58 6.81 5.34
N ILE A 218 8.83 6.43 5.00
CA ILE A 218 9.32 5.07 5.15
C ILE A 218 9.62 4.79 6.63
N LEU A 219 8.75 3.98 7.25
CA LEU A 219 8.81 3.61 8.66
C LEU A 219 9.77 2.43 8.91
N PRO A 220 10.20 2.21 10.16
CA PRO A 220 10.97 1.02 10.54
C PRO A 220 10.30 -0.31 10.18
N CYS A 221 8.97 -0.40 10.30
CA CYS A 221 8.23 -1.62 9.96
C CYS A 221 8.36 -2.05 8.49
N PHE A 222 8.62 -1.14 7.57
CA PHE A 222 8.84 -1.50 6.17
C PHE A 222 10.22 -2.15 6.01
N THR A 223 10.23 -3.38 5.52
CA THR A 223 11.41 -4.22 5.39
C THR A 223 12.00 -4.18 3.98
N HIS A 224 11.16 -3.95 2.97
CA HIS A 224 11.52 -4.02 1.56
C HIS A 224 11.11 -2.78 0.79
N VAL A 225 11.77 -2.53 -0.34
CA VAL A 225 11.49 -1.42 -1.23
C VAL A 225 11.50 -1.87 -2.69
N LEU A 226 10.52 -1.42 -3.45
CA LEU A 226 10.45 -1.50 -4.90
C LEU A 226 10.59 -0.08 -5.45
N VAL A 227 11.64 0.19 -6.21
CA VAL A 227 11.83 1.49 -6.89
C VAL A 227 11.40 1.37 -8.34
N LEU A 228 10.41 2.17 -8.74
CA LEU A 228 9.93 2.28 -10.12
C LEU A 228 10.54 3.49 -10.82
N LYS A 229 10.96 3.29 -12.06
CA LYS A 229 11.43 4.32 -12.98
C LYS A 229 10.84 4.11 -14.36
N GLN A 230 10.09 5.09 -14.89
CA GLN A 230 9.54 5.06 -16.24
C GLN A 230 8.83 3.75 -16.63
N GLY A 231 8.05 3.18 -15.71
CA GLY A 231 7.26 1.97 -15.92
C GLY A 231 8.01 0.65 -15.76
N ALA A 232 9.27 0.68 -15.33
CA ALA A 232 10.07 -0.51 -15.06
C ALA A 232 10.58 -0.54 -13.62
N VAL A 233 10.89 -1.73 -13.11
CA VAL A 233 11.56 -1.89 -11.83
C VAL A 233 13.02 -1.50 -11.99
N LEU A 234 13.46 -0.47 -11.27
CA LEU A 234 14.86 -0.08 -11.20
C LEU A 234 15.60 -0.93 -10.17
N ALA A 235 14.98 -1.16 -9.02
CA ALA A 235 15.52 -2.00 -7.96
C ALA A 235 14.37 -2.54 -7.09
N ALA A 236 14.53 -3.75 -6.57
CA ALA A 236 13.64 -4.38 -5.59
C ALA A 236 14.47 -5.23 -4.63
N GLY A 237 14.11 -5.23 -3.34
CA GLY A 237 14.81 -6.00 -2.32
C GLY A 237 14.69 -5.39 -0.95
N THR A 238 15.61 -5.78 -0.05
CA THR A 238 15.59 -5.25 1.32
C THR A 238 15.78 -3.74 1.33
N LYS A 239 15.21 -3.09 2.32
CA LYS A 239 15.32 -1.65 2.49
C LYS A 239 16.78 -1.18 2.51
N GLN A 240 17.66 -1.94 3.15
CA GLN A 240 19.09 -1.61 3.26
C GLN A 240 19.80 -1.68 1.90
N ASP A 241 19.45 -2.66 1.06
CA ASP A 241 20.09 -2.84 -0.25
C ASP A 241 19.58 -1.84 -1.30
N VAL A 242 18.35 -1.39 -1.18
CA VAL A 242 17.66 -0.60 -2.21
C VAL A 242 17.72 0.89 -1.96
N LEU A 243 17.55 1.36 -0.71
CA LEU A 243 17.56 2.77 -0.37
C LEU A 243 18.98 3.33 -0.30
N THR A 244 19.50 3.74 -1.44
CA THR A 244 20.80 4.41 -1.57
C THR A 244 20.69 5.71 -2.34
N SER A 245 21.59 6.66 -2.04
CA SER A 245 21.65 7.94 -2.76
C SER A 245 21.81 7.75 -4.27
N GLU A 246 22.60 6.77 -4.67
CA GLU A 246 22.86 6.45 -6.09
C GLU A 246 21.58 6.01 -6.81
N ARG A 247 20.87 5.02 -6.26
CA ARG A 247 19.64 4.49 -6.87
C ARG A 247 18.52 5.53 -6.90
N LEU A 248 18.39 6.34 -5.83
CA LEU A 248 17.42 7.42 -5.82
C LEU A 248 17.78 8.53 -6.81
N SER A 249 19.06 8.88 -6.92
CA SER A 249 19.52 9.82 -7.94
C SER A 249 19.20 9.32 -9.35
N GLU A 250 19.42 8.04 -9.61
CA GLU A 250 19.06 7.42 -10.86
C GLU A 250 17.53 7.44 -11.09
N ALA A 251 16.73 7.05 -10.10
CA ALA A 251 15.27 6.99 -10.20
C ALA A 251 14.66 8.36 -10.53
N TYR A 252 15.12 9.40 -9.81
CA TYR A 252 14.60 10.76 -9.94
C TYR A 252 15.28 11.60 -11.03
N GLY A 253 16.41 11.11 -11.58
CA GLY A 253 17.15 11.81 -12.64
C GLY A 253 17.86 13.09 -12.16
N ALA A 254 18.19 13.18 -10.89
CA ALA A 254 18.86 14.33 -10.26
C ALA A 254 19.84 13.85 -9.17
N PRO A 255 20.94 14.57 -8.92
CA PRO A 255 21.86 14.19 -7.85
C PRO A 255 21.20 14.39 -6.47
N LEU A 256 20.97 13.29 -5.76
CA LEU A 256 20.32 13.26 -4.47
C LEU A 256 21.22 12.66 -3.41
N SER A 257 21.14 13.18 -2.19
CA SER A 257 21.72 12.58 -0.98
C SER A 257 20.60 12.04 -0.11
N LEU A 258 20.68 10.74 0.22
CA LEU A 258 19.82 10.10 1.19
C LEU A 258 20.57 10.02 2.53
N GLU A 259 19.97 10.56 3.56
CA GLU A 259 20.49 10.53 4.92
C GLU A 259 19.52 9.77 5.82
N ALA A 260 20.06 8.86 6.65
CA ALA A 260 19.30 8.24 7.72
C ALA A 260 19.45 9.10 8.98
N SER A 261 18.34 9.50 9.57
CA SER A 261 18.28 10.24 10.82
C SER A 261 17.40 9.48 11.83
N GLY A 262 18.03 8.75 12.74
CA GLY A 262 17.32 7.80 13.59
C GLY A 262 16.60 6.73 12.75
N ASP A 263 15.30 6.59 12.96
CA ASP A 263 14.45 5.62 12.27
C ASP A 263 13.82 6.16 10.97
N ARG A 264 14.24 7.33 10.50
CA ARG A 264 13.68 8.01 9.34
C ARG A 264 14.73 8.31 8.28
N TYR A 265 14.26 8.63 7.09
CA TYR A 265 15.08 9.03 5.96
C TYR A 265 14.81 10.48 5.59
N ARG A 266 15.82 11.14 5.06
CA ARG A 266 15.73 12.48 4.48
C ARG A 266 16.39 12.46 3.11
N LEU A 267 15.74 13.06 2.12
CA LEU A 267 16.25 13.19 0.77
C LEU A 267 16.55 14.67 0.49
N THR A 268 17.78 14.95 0.08
CA THR A 268 18.23 16.30 -0.22
C THR A 268 18.75 16.37 -1.66
N LEU A 269 18.29 17.36 -2.42
CA LEU A 269 18.84 17.63 -3.75
C LEU A 269 20.23 18.26 -3.58
N LEU A 270 21.23 17.63 -4.16
CA LEU A 270 22.57 18.17 -4.21
C LEU A 270 22.62 19.27 -5.27
N SER A 271 22.96 20.51 -4.86
CA SER A 271 23.20 21.59 -5.81
C SER A 271 24.37 21.21 -6.72
N SER A 272 24.15 21.16 -8.04
CA SER A 272 25.29 21.19 -8.96
C SER A 272 26.03 22.49 -8.73
N SER A 273 27.19 22.41 -8.10
CA SER A 273 28.10 23.56 -8.04
C SER A 273 28.36 23.96 -9.48
N SER A 274 27.80 25.08 -9.88
CA SER A 274 28.13 25.70 -11.17
C SER A 274 29.64 25.91 -11.19
N ARG A 275 30.34 25.14 -12.01
CA ARG A 275 31.71 25.46 -12.40
C ARG A 275 31.66 26.35 -13.63
#